data_44ed9ea94d68fe062e015e53da8393e3
#
_entry.id   44ed9ea94d68fe062e015e53da8393e3
#
_cell.length_a   1.000
_cell.length_b   1.000
_cell.length_c   1.000
_cell.angle_alpha   90.00
_cell.angle_beta   90.00
_cell.angle_gamma   90.00
#
_symmetry.space_group_name_H-M   'P 1'
#
loop_
_entity.id
_entity.type
_entity.pdbx_description
1 polymer ?
#
loop_
_entity_poly.entity_id
_entity_poly.type
_entity_poly.pdbx_seq_one_letter_code
_entity_poly.pdbx_strand_id
1 'polypeptide(L)'
;MSTLRLEVPVPFKLRTNKIHFLILGGGGNGSHLIHNLTRLVKVHMDRGLGEYLITIADGDVVEEKNVTRQNFFLPDRGRAKVDVLANRYSRSHGLSIGTIREFIEDGKALLKAMEIPGFFPIVITCVDNHKTRKMVNEVYQQHPERFLWIDCGNAEFTGQVNVGFNSSRKLQEGESQAGMFKLPSVIEVYPEILQTEDLFKSEESCDDLGVRNNDQNIATNVLVATEVFVMINQLLSENGLSTYMVKLNAKTGEVAAKKTTFSNLKDF
;
A
#
# COMPACT_ATOMS: atom_id res chain seq x y z
N MET A 1 5.55 25.42 -33.69
CA MET A 1 4.59 24.94 -32.66
C MET A 1 4.79 23.44 -32.52
N SER A 2 5.44 22.95 -31.48
CA SER A 2 5.53 21.52 -31.21
C SER A 2 4.15 21.07 -30.72
N THR A 3 3.48 20.27 -31.52
CA THR A 3 2.28 19.55 -31.09
C THR A 3 2.68 18.73 -29.87
N LEU A 4 2.24 19.10 -28.68
CA LEU A 4 2.27 18.26 -27.48
C LEU A 4 1.54 16.96 -27.82
N ARG A 5 2.23 15.93 -28.30
CA ARG A 5 1.67 14.60 -28.36
C ARG A 5 1.46 14.15 -26.92
N LEU A 6 0.22 13.98 -26.51
CA LEU A 6 -0.12 13.31 -25.25
C LEU A 6 0.47 11.91 -25.30
N GLU A 7 1.45 11.65 -24.46
CA GLU A 7 2.07 10.35 -24.34
C GLU A 7 1.07 9.35 -23.73
N VAL A 8 0.89 8.21 -24.41
CA VAL A 8 -0.03 7.16 -23.94
C VAL A 8 0.65 6.37 -22.82
N PRO A 9 0.03 6.18 -21.66
CA PRO A 9 0.59 5.36 -20.59
C PRO A 9 0.78 3.91 -21.05
N VAL A 10 1.92 3.32 -20.68
CA VAL A 10 2.19 1.88 -20.89
C VAL A 10 1.76 1.14 -19.62
N PRO A 11 0.84 0.17 -19.70
CA PRO A 11 0.35 -0.52 -18.53
C PRO A 11 1.44 -1.39 -17.88
N PHE A 12 1.66 -1.22 -16.58
CA PHE A 12 2.44 -2.17 -15.77
C PHE A 12 1.57 -3.40 -15.50
N LYS A 13 2.04 -4.58 -15.91
CA LYS A 13 1.27 -5.81 -15.84
C LYS A 13 2.08 -6.94 -15.21
N LEU A 14 1.53 -7.58 -14.18
CA LEU A 14 2.12 -8.73 -13.53
C LEU A 14 2.10 -9.96 -14.47
N ARG A 15 3.12 -10.82 -14.32
CA ARG A 15 3.26 -12.07 -15.10
C ARG A 15 2.51 -13.26 -14.48
N THR A 16 1.91 -13.07 -13.32
CA THR A 16 1.19 -14.11 -12.57
C THR A 16 -0.11 -13.59 -12.01
N ASN A 17 -1.07 -14.48 -11.82
CA ASN A 17 -2.33 -14.24 -11.14
C ASN A 17 -2.40 -14.94 -9.76
N LYS A 18 -1.25 -15.43 -9.24
CA LYS A 18 -1.09 -15.95 -7.89
C LYS A 18 -0.39 -14.89 -7.05
N ILE A 19 -1.13 -14.22 -6.18
CA ILE A 19 -0.66 -13.02 -5.49
C ILE A 19 -0.87 -13.15 -3.98
N HIS A 20 0.18 -12.81 -3.23
CA HIS A 20 0.13 -12.66 -1.79
C HIS A 20 0.19 -11.18 -1.42
N PHE A 21 -0.90 -10.65 -0.86
CA PHE A 21 -0.95 -9.31 -0.30
C PHE A 21 -0.46 -9.35 1.16
N LEU A 22 0.68 -8.73 1.43
CA LEU A 22 1.19 -8.51 2.79
C LEU A 22 0.97 -7.05 3.17
N ILE A 23 0.07 -6.80 4.11
CA ILE A 23 -0.28 -5.46 4.59
C ILE A 23 0.49 -5.21 5.89
N LEU A 24 1.34 -4.19 5.91
CA LEU A 24 2.05 -3.70 7.09
C LEU A 24 1.28 -2.51 7.66
N GLY A 25 0.69 -2.68 8.84
CA GLY A 25 -0.14 -1.69 9.51
C GLY A 25 -1.64 -1.91 9.32
N GLY A 26 -2.35 -2.19 10.40
CA GLY A 26 -3.81 -2.34 10.49
C GLY A 26 -4.51 -1.10 11.07
N GLY A 27 -3.84 0.06 11.05
CA GLY A 27 -4.33 1.33 11.58
C GLY A 27 -5.28 2.10 10.64
N GLY A 28 -5.11 3.41 10.51
CA GLY A 28 -5.97 4.31 9.72
C GLY A 28 -6.23 3.81 8.31
N ASN A 29 -5.19 3.76 7.47
CA ASN A 29 -5.33 3.36 6.08
C ASN A 29 -5.57 1.85 5.92
N GLY A 30 -4.81 1.01 6.66
CA GLY A 30 -4.88 -0.44 6.51
C GLY A 30 -6.23 -1.04 6.92
N SER A 31 -6.85 -0.54 8.00
CA SER A 31 -8.15 -1.04 8.46
C SER A 31 -9.29 -0.72 7.49
N HIS A 32 -9.20 0.39 6.74
CA HIS A 32 -10.15 0.72 5.69
C HIS A 32 -9.88 -0.03 4.38
N LEU A 33 -8.59 -0.22 4.03
CA LEU A 33 -8.18 -0.96 2.83
C LEU A 33 -8.66 -2.42 2.87
N ILE A 34 -8.46 -3.13 3.98
CA ILE A 34 -8.73 -4.57 4.07
C ILE A 34 -10.20 -4.91 3.75
N HIS A 35 -11.14 -4.04 4.09
CA HIS A 35 -12.54 -4.22 3.75
C HIS A 35 -12.77 -4.32 2.23
N ASN A 36 -12.21 -3.39 1.46
CA ASN A 36 -12.40 -3.37 0.02
C ASN A 36 -11.52 -4.41 -0.70
N LEU A 37 -10.30 -4.63 -0.21
CA LEU A 37 -9.39 -5.63 -0.78
C LEU A 37 -9.95 -7.04 -0.68
N THR A 38 -10.53 -7.43 0.46
CA THR A 38 -11.12 -8.75 0.63
C THR A 38 -12.32 -8.98 -0.30
N ARG A 39 -13.13 -7.96 -0.56
CA ARG A 39 -14.22 -8.02 -1.54
C ARG A 39 -13.71 -8.21 -2.97
N LEU A 40 -12.68 -7.45 -3.36
CA LEU A 40 -12.07 -7.56 -4.68
C LEU A 40 -11.48 -8.95 -4.91
N VAL A 41 -10.69 -9.43 -3.95
CA VAL A 41 -10.07 -10.77 -3.99
C VAL A 41 -11.16 -11.86 -4.10
N LYS A 42 -12.22 -11.76 -3.30
CA LYS A 42 -13.33 -12.71 -3.36
C LYS A 42 -13.99 -12.75 -4.74
N VAL A 43 -14.28 -11.59 -5.33
CA VAL A 43 -14.86 -11.50 -6.68
C VAL A 43 -13.94 -12.11 -7.73
N HIS A 44 -12.62 -11.86 -7.64
CA HIS A 44 -11.65 -12.43 -8.57
C HIS A 44 -11.54 -13.95 -8.44
N MET A 45 -11.49 -14.47 -7.21
CA MET A 45 -11.44 -15.92 -6.96
C MET A 45 -12.70 -16.63 -7.45
N ASP A 46 -13.89 -16.09 -7.18
CA ASP A 46 -15.17 -16.65 -7.62
C ASP A 46 -15.30 -16.70 -9.15
N ARG A 47 -14.62 -15.79 -9.85
CA ARG A 47 -14.57 -15.74 -11.32
C ARG A 47 -13.43 -16.57 -11.90
N GLY A 48 -12.59 -17.21 -11.08
CA GLY A 48 -11.42 -17.96 -11.55
C GLY A 48 -10.31 -17.11 -12.17
N LEU A 49 -10.24 -15.81 -11.81
CA LEU A 49 -9.28 -14.87 -12.39
C LEU A 49 -7.89 -14.96 -11.74
N GLY A 50 -7.79 -15.60 -10.57
CA GLY A 50 -6.51 -15.78 -9.88
C GLY A 50 -6.65 -16.46 -8.52
N GLU A 51 -5.50 -16.71 -7.91
CA GLU A 51 -5.38 -17.22 -6.54
C GLU A 51 -4.75 -16.13 -5.67
N TYR A 52 -5.36 -15.84 -4.53
CA TYR A 52 -4.96 -14.71 -3.69
C TYR A 52 -4.86 -15.11 -2.24
N LEU A 53 -3.82 -14.64 -1.58
CA LEU A 53 -3.62 -14.74 -0.13
C LEU A 53 -3.50 -13.34 0.44
N ILE A 54 -3.99 -13.15 1.66
CA ILE A 54 -3.89 -11.88 2.37
C ILE A 54 -3.30 -12.17 3.75
N THR A 55 -2.29 -11.39 4.14
CA THR A 55 -1.71 -11.39 5.49
C THR A 55 -1.65 -9.95 6.00
N ILE A 56 -2.03 -9.74 7.26
CA ILE A 56 -1.97 -8.45 7.92
C ILE A 56 -0.96 -8.55 9.07
N ALA A 57 0.00 -7.62 9.14
CA ALA A 57 0.98 -7.52 10.21
C ALA A 57 0.80 -6.18 10.96
N ASP A 58 0.54 -6.25 12.26
CA ASP A 58 0.44 -5.10 13.17
C ASP A 58 0.56 -5.59 14.62
N GLY A 59 1.42 -4.95 15.40
CA GLY A 59 1.67 -5.31 16.81
C GLY A 59 0.66 -4.71 17.80
N ASP A 60 -0.20 -3.79 17.37
CA ASP A 60 -1.09 -3.05 18.25
C ASP A 60 -2.36 -3.80 18.63
N VAL A 61 -2.94 -3.35 19.74
CA VAL A 61 -4.32 -3.66 20.15
C VAL A 61 -5.25 -2.49 19.81
N VAL A 62 -6.53 -2.77 19.71
CA VAL A 62 -7.56 -1.73 19.51
C VAL A 62 -7.76 -0.95 20.81
N GLU A 63 -7.56 0.35 20.73
CA GLU A 63 -7.83 1.31 21.79
C GLU A 63 -9.10 2.11 21.48
N GLU A 64 -9.67 2.75 22.52
CA GLU A 64 -10.90 3.55 22.36
C GLU A 64 -10.74 4.68 21.35
N LYS A 65 -9.57 5.37 21.37
CA LYS A 65 -9.22 6.42 20.40
C LYS A 65 -9.18 5.94 18.94
N ASN A 66 -9.00 4.63 18.70
CA ASN A 66 -8.99 4.09 17.34
C ASN A 66 -10.39 4.01 16.73
N VAL A 67 -11.45 3.86 17.55
CA VAL A 67 -12.83 3.67 17.07
C VAL A 67 -13.35 4.86 16.25
N THR A 68 -12.87 6.07 16.52
CA THR A 68 -13.33 7.29 15.83
C THR A 68 -12.66 7.55 14.47
N ARG A 69 -11.53 6.91 14.17
CA ARG A 69 -10.73 7.23 12.96
C ARG A 69 -10.17 6.01 12.22
N GLN A 70 -10.30 4.83 12.80
CA GLN A 70 -9.94 3.55 12.19
C GLN A 70 -11.18 2.68 12.07
N ASN A 71 -11.14 1.63 11.29
CA ASN A 71 -12.30 0.78 11.06
C ASN A 71 -12.49 -0.27 12.17
N PHE A 72 -12.59 0.22 13.41
CA PHE A 72 -12.85 -0.57 14.61
C PHE A 72 -14.12 -0.09 15.32
N PHE A 73 -14.67 -0.95 16.18
CA PHE A 73 -15.87 -0.66 16.96
C PHE A 73 -15.59 -0.83 18.46
N LEU A 74 -16.39 -0.24 19.32
CA LEU A 74 -16.21 -0.33 20.77
C LEU A 74 -16.04 -1.78 21.32
N PRO A 75 -16.76 -2.80 20.81
CA PRO A 75 -16.55 -4.18 21.24
C PRO A 75 -15.20 -4.80 20.84
N ASP A 76 -14.43 -4.15 19.95
CA ASP A 76 -13.10 -4.62 19.52
C ASP A 76 -11.98 -4.23 20.50
N ARG A 77 -12.25 -3.29 21.41
CA ARG A 77 -11.26 -2.74 22.35
C ARG A 77 -10.52 -3.85 23.12
N GLY A 78 -9.21 -3.70 23.22
CA GLY A 78 -8.32 -4.64 23.91
C GLY A 78 -7.93 -5.89 23.10
N ARG A 79 -8.47 -6.05 21.89
CA ARG A 79 -8.11 -7.17 20.99
C ARG A 79 -7.03 -6.74 20.00
N ALA A 80 -6.18 -7.67 19.58
CA ALA A 80 -5.19 -7.40 18.53
C ALA A 80 -5.87 -6.89 17.25
N LYS A 81 -5.39 -5.76 16.68
CA LYS A 81 -5.97 -5.13 15.48
C LYS A 81 -6.08 -6.13 14.33
N VAL A 82 -5.01 -6.89 14.07
CA VAL A 82 -4.98 -7.89 12.99
C VAL A 82 -6.02 -8.99 13.16
N ASP A 83 -6.27 -9.45 14.38
CA ASP A 83 -7.27 -10.50 14.64
C ASP A 83 -8.69 -9.99 14.43
N VAL A 84 -8.96 -8.76 14.85
CA VAL A 84 -10.27 -8.14 14.66
C VAL A 84 -10.57 -8.04 13.17
N LEU A 85 -9.64 -7.50 12.38
CA LEU A 85 -9.79 -7.33 10.94
C LEU A 85 -9.90 -8.69 10.22
N ALA A 86 -8.98 -9.61 10.51
CA ALA A 86 -8.99 -10.93 9.90
C ALA A 86 -10.28 -11.71 10.21
N ASN A 87 -10.69 -11.77 11.48
CA ASN A 87 -11.92 -12.48 11.87
C ASN A 87 -13.18 -11.87 11.23
N ARG A 88 -13.26 -10.54 11.19
CA ARG A 88 -14.41 -9.82 10.60
C ARG A 88 -14.54 -10.13 9.12
N TYR A 89 -13.48 -9.95 8.35
CA TYR A 89 -13.55 -10.05 6.90
C TYR A 89 -13.41 -11.48 6.37
N SER A 90 -12.74 -12.38 7.10
CA SER A 90 -12.77 -13.83 6.79
C SER A 90 -14.20 -14.38 6.85
N ARG A 91 -14.92 -14.04 7.92
CA ARG A 91 -16.32 -14.47 8.08
C ARG A 91 -17.26 -13.84 7.07
N SER A 92 -17.08 -12.54 6.80
CA SER A 92 -17.95 -11.80 5.88
C SER A 92 -17.84 -12.29 4.44
N HIS A 93 -16.66 -12.75 4.03
CA HIS A 93 -16.38 -13.06 2.62
C HIS A 93 -15.95 -14.52 2.38
N GLY A 94 -15.87 -15.35 3.41
CA GLY A 94 -15.46 -16.76 3.28
C GLY A 94 -13.99 -16.89 2.82
N LEU A 95 -13.11 -15.98 3.24
CA LEU A 95 -11.69 -16.00 2.91
C LEU A 95 -10.85 -16.36 4.14
N SER A 96 -9.68 -16.96 3.91
CA SER A 96 -8.67 -17.10 4.96
C SER A 96 -7.74 -15.89 4.92
N ILE A 97 -7.61 -15.16 6.04
CA ILE A 97 -6.72 -14.02 6.19
C ILE A 97 -5.70 -14.36 7.27
N GLY A 98 -4.41 -14.36 6.90
CA GLY A 98 -3.29 -14.56 7.81
C GLY A 98 -3.06 -13.35 8.70
N THR A 99 -2.56 -13.58 9.92
CA THR A 99 -2.24 -12.51 10.87
C THR A 99 -0.85 -12.68 11.47
N ILE A 100 -0.12 -11.56 11.59
CA ILE A 100 1.14 -11.44 12.32
C ILE A 100 0.91 -10.38 13.39
N ARG A 101 0.90 -10.79 14.68
CA ARG A 101 0.62 -9.94 15.84
C ARG A 101 1.85 -9.22 16.35
N GLU A 102 2.75 -8.88 15.46
CA GLU A 102 4.02 -8.23 15.75
C GLU A 102 4.31 -7.19 14.67
N PHE A 103 5.09 -6.18 15.01
CA PHE A 103 5.64 -5.28 14.01
C PHE A 103 6.76 -6.00 13.24
N ILE A 104 6.77 -5.84 11.93
CA ILE A 104 7.88 -6.29 11.10
C ILE A 104 8.96 -5.21 11.14
N GLU A 105 10.02 -5.46 11.92
CA GLU A 105 11.03 -4.45 12.23
C GLU A 105 12.35 -4.62 11.49
N ASP A 106 12.57 -5.76 10.84
CA ASP A 106 13.79 -6.05 10.10
C ASP A 106 13.53 -6.74 8.76
N GLY A 107 14.53 -6.68 7.86
CA GLY A 107 14.41 -7.22 6.51
C GLY A 107 14.26 -8.75 6.46
N LYS A 108 14.78 -9.50 7.43
CA LYS A 108 14.62 -10.97 7.48
C LYS A 108 13.20 -11.35 7.83
N ALA A 109 12.59 -10.64 8.79
CA ALA A 109 11.19 -10.82 9.14
C ALA A 109 10.28 -10.47 7.96
N LEU A 110 10.58 -9.39 7.21
CA LEU A 110 9.85 -9.02 6.00
C LEU A 110 9.95 -10.10 4.92
N LEU A 111 11.16 -10.57 4.61
CA LEU A 111 11.38 -11.64 3.63
C LEU A 111 10.59 -12.90 4.01
N LYS A 112 10.67 -13.31 5.27
CA LYS A 112 9.93 -14.46 5.79
C LYS A 112 8.41 -14.28 5.68
N ALA A 113 7.90 -13.08 6.01
CA ALA A 113 6.47 -12.80 6.00
C ALA A 113 5.87 -12.78 4.59
N MET A 114 6.63 -12.35 3.58
CA MET A 114 6.14 -12.29 2.19
C MET A 114 6.38 -13.57 1.39
N GLU A 115 7.23 -14.49 1.86
CA GLU A 115 7.61 -15.68 1.11
C GLU A 115 6.59 -16.81 1.24
N ILE A 116 5.70 -16.92 0.25
CA ILE A 116 4.79 -18.04 0.10
C ILE A 116 5.07 -18.70 -1.25
N PRO A 117 5.45 -20.01 -1.27
CA PRO A 117 5.81 -20.70 -2.51
C PRO A 117 4.71 -20.59 -3.57
N GLY A 118 5.10 -20.15 -4.77
CA GLY A 118 4.20 -20.04 -5.92
C GLY A 118 3.37 -18.75 -5.98
N PHE A 119 3.48 -17.87 -4.98
CA PHE A 119 2.79 -16.57 -4.96
C PHE A 119 3.76 -15.42 -5.14
N PHE A 120 3.36 -14.42 -5.92
CA PHE A 120 4.10 -13.16 -6.06
C PHE A 120 3.67 -12.18 -4.95
N PRO A 121 4.63 -11.67 -4.15
CA PRO A 121 4.27 -10.78 -3.06
C PRO A 121 3.97 -9.36 -3.55
N ILE A 122 2.91 -8.78 -3.01
CA ILE A 122 2.63 -7.34 -3.02
C ILE A 122 2.68 -6.86 -1.57
N VAL A 123 3.71 -6.10 -1.22
CA VAL A 123 3.86 -5.50 0.10
C VAL A 123 3.17 -4.14 0.10
N ILE A 124 2.24 -3.94 1.02
CA ILE A 124 1.48 -2.69 1.17
C ILE A 124 1.82 -2.07 2.52
N THR A 125 2.51 -0.93 2.51
CA THR A 125 2.85 -0.20 3.73
C THR A 125 1.78 0.83 4.03
N CYS A 126 1.04 0.59 5.13
CA CYS A 126 0.02 1.48 5.69
C CYS A 126 0.48 2.03 7.05
N VAL A 127 1.74 2.44 7.13
CA VAL A 127 2.41 2.87 8.36
C VAL A 127 2.56 4.39 8.41
N ASP A 128 2.63 4.94 9.61
CA ASP A 128 2.80 6.36 9.89
C ASP A 128 4.26 6.77 10.19
N ASN A 129 5.20 5.83 10.10
CA ASN A 129 6.60 6.06 10.43
C ASN A 129 7.55 5.81 9.25
N HIS A 130 8.68 6.50 9.24
CA HIS A 130 9.71 6.35 8.22
C HIS A 130 10.66 5.15 8.48
N LYS A 131 10.76 4.68 9.73
CA LYS A 131 11.59 3.50 10.08
C LYS A 131 11.18 2.29 9.26
N THR A 132 9.89 1.98 9.21
CA THR A 132 9.37 0.85 8.43
C THR A 132 9.59 1.05 6.93
N ARG A 133 9.36 2.28 6.39
CA ARG A 133 9.63 2.59 4.98
C ARG A 133 11.10 2.41 4.61
N LYS A 134 12.03 2.83 5.47
CA LYS A 134 13.48 2.65 5.29
C LYS A 134 13.85 1.15 5.26
N MET A 135 13.34 0.38 6.20
CA MET A 135 13.56 -1.07 6.27
C MET A 135 13.02 -1.79 5.01
N VAL A 136 11.79 -1.45 4.57
CA VAL A 136 11.23 -2.03 3.32
C VAL A 136 12.08 -1.63 2.11
N ASN A 137 12.56 -0.37 2.06
CA ASN A 137 13.42 0.09 0.97
C ASN A 137 14.76 -0.65 0.91
N GLU A 138 15.38 -0.96 2.05
CA GLU A 138 16.62 -1.76 2.08
C GLU A 138 16.40 -3.13 1.42
N VAL A 139 15.32 -3.82 1.78
CA VAL A 139 14.96 -5.11 1.17
C VAL A 139 14.62 -4.94 -0.32
N TYR A 140 13.89 -3.88 -0.67
CA TYR A 140 13.51 -3.57 -2.05
C TYR A 140 14.74 -3.34 -2.95
N GLN A 141 15.76 -2.63 -2.45
CA GLN A 141 16.99 -2.39 -3.20
C GLN A 141 17.87 -3.66 -3.31
N GLN A 142 17.93 -4.45 -2.24
CA GLN A 142 18.76 -5.67 -2.21
C GLN A 142 18.17 -6.85 -3.00
N HIS A 143 16.86 -6.84 -3.24
CA HIS A 143 16.13 -7.95 -3.89
C HIS A 143 15.30 -7.48 -5.10
N PRO A 144 15.95 -7.14 -6.23
CA PRO A 144 15.24 -6.74 -7.46
C PRO A 144 14.21 -7.78 -7.90
N GLU A 145 13.09 -7.30 -8.43
CA GLU A 145 11.98 -8.10 -8.96
C GLU A 145 11.31 -9.06 -7.96
N ARG A 146 11.68 -8.98 -6.66
CA ARG A 146 11.18 -9.89 -5.62
C ARG A 146 9.73 -9.60 -5.24
N PHE A 147 9.31 -8.35 -5.20
CA PHE A 147 7.96 -7.93 -4.83
C PHE A 147 7.60 -6.58 -5.43
N LEU A 148 6.30 -6.32 -5.53
CA LEU A 148 5.75 -4.99 -5.79
C LEU A 148 5.53 -4.29 -4.44
N TRP A 149 5.96 -3.03 -4.33
CA TRP A 149 5.77 -2.24 -3.13
C TRP A 149 4.74 -1.14 -3.37
N ILE A 150 3.63 -1.17 -2.63
CA ILE A 150 2.64 -0.09 -2.59
C ILE A 150 2.80 0.61 -1.24
N ASP A 151 3.23 1.86 -1.26
CA ASP A 151 3.28 2.70 -0.06
C ASP A 151 2.11 3.67 -0.05
N CYS A 152 1.48 3.81 1.11
CA CYS A 152 0.49 4.85 1.33
C CYS A 152 0.79 5.62 2.60
N GLY A 153 0.63 6.94 2.52
CA GLY A 153 0.85 7.85 3.63
C GLY A 153 -0.11 9.02 3.57
N ASN A 154 -0.39 9.60 4.73
CA ASN A 154 -1.23 10.78 4.83
C ASN A 154 -0.80 11.68 5.97
N ALA A 155 -1.10 12.97 5.82
CA ALA A 155 -1.18 13.98 6.85
C ALA A 155 -2.67 14.31 7.11
N GLU A 156 -2.96 15.41 7.77
CA GLU A 156 -4.33 15.79 8.13
C GLU A 156 -5.30 15.77 6.94
N PHE A 157 -4.99 16.49 5.86
CA PHE A 157 -5.87 16.59 4.67
C PHE A 157 -5.22 16.13 3.38
N THR A 158 -3.95 15.76 3.40
CA THR A 158 -3.24 15.32 2.21
C THR A 158 -2.86 13.86 2.31
N GLY A 159 -2.88 13.16 1.19
CA GLY A 159 -2.47 11.77 1.13
C GLY A 159 -1.74 11.45 -0.17
N GLN A 160 -1.03 10.34 -0.15
CA GLN A 160 -0.34 9.82 -1.32
C GLN A 160 -0.36 8.30 -1.34
N VAL A 161 -0.36 7.75 -2.55
CA VAL A 161 -0.13 6.33 -2.83
C VAL A 161 0.94 6.24 -3.91
N ASN A 162 1.94 5.40 -3.70
CA ASN A 162 3.01 5.15 -4.66
C ASN A 162 3.15 3.66 -4.89
N VAL A 163 3.33 3.24 -6.14
CA VAL A 163 3.62 1.86 -6.54
C VAL A 163 5.02 1.80 -7.09
N GLY A 164 5.90 1.06 -6.42
CA GLY A 164 7.29 0.83 -6.80
C GLY A 164 7.54 -0.61 -7.23
N PHE A 165 8.36 -0.79 -8.24
CA PHE A 165 8.88 -2.10 -8.65
C PHE A 165 10.34 -1.97 -9.05
N ASN A 166 11.23 -2.64 -8.31
CA ASN A 166 12.66 -2.61 -8.58
C ASN A 166 13.00 -3.58 -9.71
N SER A 167 13.31 -3.08 -10.89
CA SER A 167 13.72 -3.87 -12.05
C SER A 167 14.84 -3.18 -12.80
N SER A 168 15.71 -3.98 -13.41
CA SER A 168 16.71 -3.47 -14.36
C SER A 168 16.08 -3.05 -15.69
N ARG A 169 14.88 -3.57 -16.02
CA ARG A 169 14.13 -3.20 -17.21
C ARG A 169 13.43 -1.86 -17.00
N LYS A 170 13.88 -0.85 -17.72
CA LYS A 170 13.24 0.49 -17.78
C LYS A 170 12.30 0.58 -18.98
N LEU A 171 11.24 1.39 -18.84
CA LEU A 171 10.37 1.73 -19.95
C LEU A 171 11.16 2.51 -21.01
N GLN A 172 11.00 2.15 -22.31
CA GLN A 172 11.70 2.80 -23.40
C GLN A 172 10.80 3.83 -24.10
N GLU A 173 11.43 4.82 -24.73
CA GLU A 173 10.70 5.80 -25.54
C GLU A 173 9.98 5.09 -26.71
N GLY A 174 8.71 5.42 -26.90
CA GLY A 174 7.87 4.81 -27.94
C GLY A 174 7.37 3.39 -27.64
N GLU A 175 7.70 2.84 -26.47
CA GLU A 175 7.16 1.55 -26.04
C GLU A 175 5.66 1.66 -25.78
N SER A 176 4.92 0.64 -26.21
CA SER A 176 3.46 0.55 -26.00
C SER A 176 3.02 -0.78 -25.40
N GLN A 177 3.93 -1.75 -25.29
CA GLN A 177 3.61 -3.10 -24.84
C GLN A 177 3.56 -3.16 -23.29
N ALA A 178 2.44 -3.60 -22.76
CA ALA A 178 2.26 -3.84 -21.32
C ALA A 178 3.28 -4.88 -20.80
N GLY A 179 3.76 -4.67 -19.56
CA GLY A 179 4.72 -5.59 -18.93
C GLY A 179 5.22 -5.11 -17.60
N MET A 180 6.15 -5.85 -17.01
CA MET A 180 6.85 -5.44 -15.79
C MET A 180 8.08 -4.63 -16.17
N PHE A 181 8.19 -3.43 -15.66
CA PHE A 181 9.32 -2.50 -15.82
C PHE A 181 9.51 -1.71 -14.55
N LYS A 182 10.65 -1.04 -14.40
CA LYS A 182 10.94 -0.25 -13.20
C LYS A 182 9.86 0.80 -12.94
N LEU A 183 9.33 0.81 -11.72
CA LEU A 183 8.52 1.87 -11.16
C LEU A 183 9.26 2.43 -9.92
N PRO A 184 9.38 3.75 -9.76
CA PRO A 184 10.11 4.32 -8.63
C PRO A 184 9.41 4.03 -7.31
N SER A 185 10.17 3.64 -6.29
CA SER A 185 9.66 3.51 -4.93
C SER A 185 9.31 4.88 -4.33
N VAL A 186 8.57 4.87 -3.23
CA VAL A 186 8.25 6.10 -2.50
C VAL A 186 9.52 6.84 -2.07
N ILE A 187 10.61 6.14 -1.77
CA ILE A 187 11.89 6.75 -1.37
C ILE A 187 12.67 7.31 -2.58
N GLU A 188 12.57 6.68 -3.75
CA GLU A 188 13.13 7.26 -4.98
C GLU A 188 12.38 8.54 -5.40
N VAL A 189 11.09 8.65 -5.09
CA VAL A 189 10.28 9.86 -5.32
C VAL A 189 10.50 10.94 -4.26
N TYR A 190 10.72 10.51 -3.00
CA TYR A 190 10.89 11.37 -1.82
C TYR A 190 12.14 10.97 -1.02
N PRO A 191 13.35 11.27 -1.54
CA PRO A 191 14.62 10.85 -0.92
C PRO A 191 14.85 11.46 0.47
N GLU A 192 14.16 12.56 0.80
CA GLU A 192 14.17 13.18 2.13
C GLU A 192 13.70 12.24 3.23
N ILE A 193 12.89 11.21 2.93
CA ILE A 193 12.48 10.18 3.89
C ILE A 193 13.69 9.50 4.53
N LEU A 194 14.80 9.32 3.80
CA LEU A 194 16.02 8.71 4.34
C LEU A 194 16.70 9.59 5.40
N GLN A 195 16.55 10.91 5.28
CA GLN A 195 17.18 11.89 6.16
C GLN A 195 16.31 12.26 7.37
N THR A 196 15.00 12.01 7.27
CA THR A 196 14.07 12.34 8.35
C THR A 196 14.19 11.30 9.46
N GLU A 197 14.51 11.73 10.67
CA GLU A 197 14.31 10.92 11.86
C GLU A 197 12.82 10.93 12.20
N ASP A 198 12.28 9.78 12.64
CA ASP A 198 10.95 9.75 13.21
C ASP A 198 10.96 10.62 14.47
N LEU A 199 10.28 11.76 14.43
CA LEU A 199 10.28 12.78 15.49
C LEU A 199 9.69 12.29 16.83
N PHE A 200 9.21 11.04 16.87
CA PHE A 200 8.50 10.46 18.01
C PHE A 200 9.37 9.46 18.76
N LYS A 201 10.38 9.99 19.46
CA LYS A 201 11.13 9.25 20.50
C LYS A 201 10.59 9.53 21.93
N SER A 202 9.39 10.03 22.10
CA SER A 202 8.75 10.10 23.42
C SER A 202 7.83 8.90 23.61
N GLU A 203 7.70 8.42 24.83
CA GLU A 203 6.80 7.34 25.26
C GLU A 203 5.30 7.63 24.99
N GLU A 204 5.00 8.82 24.46
CA GLU A 204 3.67 9.20 23.97
C GLU A 204 3.54 8.76 22.51
N SER A 205 2.61 7.86 22.24
CA SER A 205 2.34 7.38 20.87
C SER A 205 1.92 8.54 19.95
N CYS A 206 2.22 8.46 18.65
CA CYS A 206 1.73 9.40 17.64
C CYS A 206 0.22 9.65 17.74
N ASP A 207 -0.50 8.68 18.26
CA ASP A 207 -1.92 8.73 18.55
C ASP A 207 -2.28 9.78 19.61
N ASP A 208 -1.45 10.01 20.65
CA ASP A 208 -1.75 11.00 21.69
C ASP A 208 -1.51 12.43 21.19
N LEU A 209 -0.49 12.63 20.37
CA LEU A 209 -0.25 13.91 19.69
C LEU A 209 -1.33 14.22 18.65
N GLY A 210 -1.73 13.23 17.84
CA GLY A 210 -2.80 13.36 16.85
C GLY A 210 -4.17 13.68 17.48
N VAL A 211 -4.45 13.18 18.67
CA VAL A 211 -5.66 13.53 19.43
C VAL A 211 -5.62 15.00 19.90
N ARG A 212 -4.44 15.50 20.30
CA ARG A 212 -4.28 16.91 20.71
C ARG A 212 -4.32 17.89 19.56
N ASN A 213 -3.79 17.49 18.38
CA ASN A 213 -3.61 18.40 17.25
C ASN A 213 -4.57 18.13 16.10
N ASN A 214 -5.45 17.12 16.19
CA ASN A 214 -6.38 16.73 15.11
C ASN A 214 -5.68 16.34 13.79
N ASP A 215 -4.45 15.79 13.88
CA ASP A 215 -3.54 15.59 12.75
C ASP A 215 -3.91 14.43 11.81
N GLN A 216 -4.92 13.64 12.15
CA GLN A 216 -5.44 12.57 11.28
C GLN A 216 -6.94 12.72 11.04
N ASN A 217 -7.29 12.99 9.80
CA ASN A 217 -8.68 13.11 9.38
C ASN A 217 -9.19 11.77 8.82
N ILE A 218 -10.35 11.31 9.32
CA ILE A 218 -10.97 10.05 8.86
C ILE A 218 -11.22 10.05 7.35
N ALA A 219 -11.63 11.18 6.78
CA ALA A 219 -11.88 11.27 5.34
C ALA A 219 -10.60 11.06 4.53
N THR A 220 -9.46 11.57 5.01
CA THR A 220 -8.15 11.36 4.36
C THR A 220 -7.75 9.90 4.42
N ASN A 221 -7.91 9.23 5.57
CA ASN A 221 -7.62 7.79 5.70
C ASN A 221 -8.47 6.95 4.73
N VAL A 222 -9.77 7.24 4.65
CA VAL A 222 -10.70 6.53 3.74
C VAL A 222 -10.34 6.77 2.28
N LEU A 223 -10.03 8.02 1.89
CA LEU A 223 -9.65 8.35 0.52
C LEU A 223 -8.34 7.68 0.13
N VAL A 224 -7.31 7.72 0.96
CA VAL A 224 -6.02 7.04 0.70
C VAL A 224 -6.22 5.54 0.56
N ALA A 225 -6.96 4.90 1.47
CA ALA A 225 -7.27 3.48 1.38
C ALA A 225 -8.06 3.13 0.11
N THR A 226 -8.96 4.03 -0.33
CA THR A 226 -9.72 3.87 -1.58
C THR A 226 -8.81 3.97 -2.80
N GLU A 227 -7.85 4.89 -2.81
CA GLU A 227 -6.88 5.01 -3.91
C GLU A 227 -5.97 3.77 -4.01
N VAL A 228 -5.50 3.23 -2.87
CA VAL A 228 -4.76 1.95 -2.86
C VAL A 228 -5.62 0.84 -3.47
N PHE A 229 -6.88 0.74 -3.07
CA PHE A 229 -7.82 -0.23 -3.62
C PHE A 229 -8.03 -0.05 -5.13
N VAL A 230 -8.21 1.18 -5.62
CA VAL A 230 -8.37 1.49 -7.05
C VAL A 230 -7.14 1.07 -7.85
N MET A 231 -5.93 1.38 -7.35
CA MET A 231 -4.68 0.98 -8.00
C MET A 231 -4.50 -0.54 -8.04
N ILE A 232 -4.84 -1.25 -6.95
CA ILE A 232 -4.83 -2.73 -6.95
C ILE A 232 -5.86 -3.28 -7.94
N ASN A 233 -7.07 -2.73 -7.98
CA ASN A 233 -8.08 -3.16 -8.95
C ASN A 233 -7.62 -2.97 -10.41
N GLN A 234 -6.94 -1.85 -10.72
CA GLN A 234 -6.32 -1.65 -12.03
C GLN A 234 -5.22 -2.67 -12.31
N LEU A 235 -4.34 -2.92 -11.33
CA LEU A 235 -3.24 -3.87 -11.43
C LEU A 235 -3.72 -5.29 -11.73
N LEU A 236 -4.84 -5.71 -11.13
CA LEU A 236 -5.44 -7.02 -11.33
C LEU A 236 -6.32 -7.11 -12.58
N SER A 237 -6.64 -5.99 -13.23
CA SER A 237 -7.41 -5.98 -14.46
C SER A 237 -6.58 -6.45 -15.66
N GLU A 238 -7.26 -6.84 -16.73
CA GLU A 238 -6.61 -7.25 -17.99
C GLU A 238 -5.75 -6.15 -18.60
N ASN A 239 -6.11 -4.88 -18.38
CA ASN A 239 -5.39 -3.74 -18.92
C ASN A 239 -4.14 -3.37 -18.11
N GLY A 240 -4.02 -3.85 -16.85
CA GLY A 240 -2.90 -3.52 -15.97
C GLY A 240 -2.94 -2.09 -15.41
N LEU A 241 -1.91 -1.72 -14.65
CA LEU A 241 -1.79 -0.45 -13.94
C LEU A 241 -1.17 0.63 -14.83
N SER A 242 -1.89 1.70 -15.09
CA SER A 242 -1.44 2.86 -15.88
C SER A 242 -1.10 4.10 -15.05
N THR A 243 -1.13 3.96 -13.72
CA THR A 243 -0.84 5.04 -12.76
C THR A 243 0.07 4.48 -11.66
N TYR A 244 1.26 5.04 -11.47
CA TYR A 244 2.16 4.55 -10.41
C TYR A 244 2.15 5.41 -9.14
N MET A 245 1.59 6.61 -9.22
CA MET A 245 1.52 7.52 -8.07
C MET A 245 0.24 8.35 -8.11
N VAL A 246 -0.37 8.53 -6.95
CA VAL A 246 -1.50 9.42 -6.73
C VAL A 246 -1.21 10.31 -5.52
N LYS A 247 -1.53 11.59 -5.64
CA LYS A 247 -1.59 12.56 -4.53
C LYS A 247 -3.02 13.04 -4.42
N LEU A 248 -3.50 13.21 -3.21
CA LEU A 248 -4.85 13.70 -2.96
C LEU A 248 -4.89 14.76 -1.87
N ASN A 249 -5.91 15.60 -1.92
CA ASN A 249 -6.22 16.57 -0.88
C ASN A 249 -7.70 16.42 -0.49
N ALA A 250 -7.95 15.89 0.70
CA ALA A 250 -9.30 15.64 1.21
C ALA A 250 -10.09 16.93 1.50
N LYS A 251 -9.40 18.08 1.68
CA LYS A 251 -10.04 19.37 1.94
C LYS A 251 -10.59 20.00 0.66
N THR A 252 -9.85 19.85 -0.46
CA THR A 252 -10.23 20.46 -1.75
C THR A 252 -10.90 19.47 -2.70
N GLY A 253 -10.77 18.16 -2.44
CA GLY A 253 -11.23 17.11 -3.36
C GLY A 253 -10.30 16.89 -4.55
N GLU A 254 -9.14 17.54 -4.58
CA GLU A 254 -8.17 17.38 -5.67
C GLU A 254 -7.48 16.03 -5.62
N VAL A 255 -7.37 15.39 -6.78
CA VAL A 255 -6.60 14.16 -7.00
C VAL A 255 -5.70 14.36 -8.21
N ALA A 256 -4.40 14.18 -8.02
CA ALA A 256 -3.38 14.25 -9.06
C ALA A 256 -2.68 12.91 -9.23
N ALA A 257 -2.62 12.40 -10.47
CA ALA A 257 -2.05 11.11 -10.79
C ALA A 257 -0.84 11.23 -11.72
N LYS A 258 0.23 10.49 -11.44
CA LYS A 258 1.36 10.28 -12.36
C LYS A 258 1.18 8.97 -13.11
N LYS A 259 1.15 9.07 -14.43
CA LYS A 259 0.96 7.93 -15.32
C LYS A 259 2.26 7.21 -15.63
N THR A 260 2.17 5.94 -15.99
CA THR A 260 3.28 5.09 -16.43
C THR A 260 3.69 5.44 -17.87
N THR A 261 4.19 6.66 -18.07
CA THR A 261 4.71 7.15 -19.36
C THR A 261 6.24 7.21 -19.31
N PHE A 262 6.88 7.16 -20.48
CA PHE A 262 8.34 7.29 -20.55
C PHE A 262 8.80 8.61 -19.94
N SER A 263 8.16 9.72 -20.26
CA SER A 263 8.50 11.04 -19.73
C SER A 263 8.45 11.11 -18.20
N ASN A 264 7.54 10.39 -17.55
CA ASN A 264 7.44 10.36 -16.09
C ASN A 264 8.43 9.39 -15.42
N LEU A 265 8.95 8.41 -16.16
CA LEU A 265 9.77 7.33 -15.60
C LEU A 265 11.25 7.36 -16.03
N LYS A 266 11.62 8.15 -17.03
CA LYS A 266 12.97 8.16 -17.63
C LYS A 266 14.10 8.51 -16.66
N ASP A 267 13.82 9.28 -15.62
CA ASP A 267 14.81 9.79 -14.67
C ASP A 267 15.02 8.84 -13.46
N PHE A 268 14.32 7.71 -13.40
CA PHE A 268 14.39 6.70 -12.31
C PHE A 268 15.17 5.43 -12.66
#